data_578f2b81dbd6096b507b0357c5848770
#
_entry.id   578f2b81dbd6096b507b0357c5848770
#
_cell.length_a   1.000
_cell.length_b   1.000
_cell.length_c   1.000
_cell.angle_alpha   90.00
_cell.angle_beta   90.00
_cell.angle_gamma   90.00
#
_symmetry.space_group_name_H-M   'P 1'
#
loop_
_entity.id
_entity.type
_entity.pdbx_description
1 polymer ?
#
loop_
_entity_poly.entity_id
_entity_poly.type
_entity_poly.pdbx_seq_one_letter_code
_entity_poly.pdbx_strand_id
1 'polypeptide(L)'
;TNLVTQYDKDDVESAGLVKFDFLGLKTLTIIDWAVKAANVKRGREGLDDLVIDHIPLDDGPSFDLLKRGDTTAVFQLESQGMKELIKKLQPDVFEDIIALVALYRPGPLESGMVDNFVNRKHGREPLAYPDPQYQHEWLEPILKPSYGVILYQEQVMQIAQELAGYT
;
A
#
# COMPACT_ATOMS: atom_id res chain seq x y z
N THR A 1 8.41 34.24 19.05
CA THR A 1 7.52 33.33 19.81
C THR A 1 6.29 33.10 18.97
N ASN A 2 6.03 31.85 18.61
CA ASN A 2 4.82 31.50 17.88
C ASN A 2 3.62 31.43 18.83
N LEU A 3 2.45 31.84 18.37
CA LEU A 3 1.22 31.64 19.09
C LEU A 3 0.87 30.16 19.09
N VAL A 4 0.43 29.63 20.24
CA VAL A 4 -0.03 28.25 20.43
C VAL A 4 -1.41 28.26 21.04
N THR A 5 -2.27 27.35 20.66
CA THR A 5 -3.55 27.14 21.31
C THR A 5 -3.36 26.49 22.68
N GLN A 6 -4.27 26.75 23.63
CA GLN A 6 -4.31 26.02 24.90
C GLN A 6 -5.15 24.75 24.83
N TYR A 7 -5.83 24.52 23.71
CA TYR A 7 -6.61 23.33 23.44
C TYR A 7 -5.73 22.22 22.94
N ASP A 8 -6.07 20.98 23.25
CA ASP A 8 -5.50 19.82 22.61
C ASP A 8 -6.02 19.64 21.17
N LYS A 9 -5.56 18.60 20.48
CA LYS A 9 -5.91 18.37 19.07
C LYS A 9 -7.40 18.12 18.80
N ASP A 10 -8.12 17.56 19.76
CA ASP A 10 -9.53 17.19 19.64
C ASP A 10 -10.43 18.35 20.11
N ASP A 11 -10.04 19.03 21.17
CA ASP A 11 -10.74 20.21 21.68
C ASP A 11 -10.72 21.39 20.70
N VAL A 12 -9.63 21.56 19.93
CA VAL A 12 -9.53 22.59 18.88
C VAL A 12 -10.65 22.42 17.84
N GLU A 13 -10.91 21.21 17.39
CA GLU A 13 -11.98 20.92 16.42
C GLU A 13 -13.36 21.13 17.03
N SER A 14 -13.55 20.70 18.29
CA SER A 14 -14.80 20.93 19.04
C SER A 14 -15.09 22.40 19.27
N ALA A 15 -14.08 23.24 19.41
CA ALA A 15 -14.19 24.69 19.49
C ALA A 15 -14.51 25.37 18.14
N GLY A 16 -14.66 24.61 17.05
CA GLY A 16 -14.98 25.10 15.71
C GLY A 16 -13.79 25.66 14.94
N LEU A 17 -12.56 25.37 15.35
CA LEU A 17 -11.36 25.71 14.60
C LEU A 17 -11.02 24.58 13.61
N VAL A 18 -10.42 24.95 12.48
CA VAL A 18 -9.97 23.99 11.48
C VAL A 18 -8.51 23.63 11.73
N LYS A 19 -8.22 22.34 11.83
CA LYS A 19 -6.88 21.80 11.94
C LYS A 19 -6.35 21.40 10.57
N PHE A 20 -5.18 21.92 10.21
CA PHE A 20 -4.46 21.55 8.99
C PHE A 20 -3.19 20.81 9.35
N ASP A 21 -3.04 19.60 8.82
CA ASP A 21 -1.83 18.79 9.00
C ASP A 21 -0.89 19.01 7.81
N PHE A 22 0.31 19.53 8.08
CA PHE A 22 1.37 19.71 7.09
C PHE A 22 2.42 18.63 7.29
N LEU A 23 2.46 17.68 6.37
CA LEU A 23 3.40 16.56 6.38
C LEU A 23 4.32 16.59 5.16
N GLY A 24 5.58 16.23 5.37
CA GLY A 24 6.55 16.05 4.29
C GLY A 24 7.22 14.69 4.39
N LEU A 25 7.51 14.08 3.25
CA LEU A 25 8.21 12.80 3.14
C LEU A 25 9.68 13.02 2.79
N LYS A 26 10.58 12.88 3.76
CA LYS A 26 12.04 12.93 3.53
C LYS A 26 12.53 11.82 2.61
N THR A 27 11.83 10.70 2.55
CA THR A 27 12.18 9.55 1.72
C THR A 27 12.22 9.90 0.24
N LEU A 28 11.29 10.75 -0.25
CA LEU A 28 11.33 11.21 -1.64
C LEU A 28 12.59 12.02 -1.96
N THR A 29 13.05 12.84 -1.02
CA THR A 29 14.32 13.58 -1.17
C THR A 29 15.51 12.62 -1.21
N ILE A 30 15.51 11.57 -0.39
CA ILE A 30 16.57 10.54 -0.37
C ILE A 30 16.61 9.78 -1.70
N ILE A 31 15.44 9.44 -2.25
CA ILE A 31 15.33 8.78 -3.55
C ILE A 31 15.88 9.69 -4.66
N ASP A 32 15.50 10.97 -4.69
CA ASP A 32 16.04 11.94 -5.65
C ASP A 32 17.57 12.04 -5.58
N TRP A 33 18.13 12.10 -4.37
CA TRP A 33 19.58 12.12 -4.19
C TRP A 33 20.25 10.83 -4.67
N ALA A 34 19.63 9.69 -4.40
CA ALA A 34 20.13 8.39 -4.85
C ALA A 34 20.12 8.26 -6.37
N VAL A 35 19.05 8.70 -7.01
CA VAL A 35 18.95 8.73 -8.50
C VAL A 35 20.02 9.66 -9.10
N LYS A 36 20.19 10.85 -8.55
CA LYS A 36 21.23 11.79 -9.01
C LYS A 36 22.64 11.20 -8.85
N ALA A 37 22.92 10.58 -7.72
CA ALA A 37 24.22 9.93 -7.48
C ALA A 37 24.45 8.74 -8.43
N ALA A 38 23.42 7.94 -8.67
CA ALA A 38 23.48 6.82 -9.62
C ALA A 38 23.76 7.33 -11.04
N ASN A 39 23.12 8.41 -11.48
CA ASN A 39 23.29 8.98 -12.82
C ASN A 39 24.67 9.58 -13.03
N VAL A 40 25.28 10.17 -12.01
CA VAL A 40 26.70 10.60 -12.09
C VAL A 40 27.63 9.39 -12.35
N LYS A 41 27.39 8.25 -11.71
CA LYS A 41 28.17 7.03 -11.95
C LYS A 41 27.90 6.47 -13.34
N ARG A 42 26.62 6.33 -13.74
CA ARG A 42 26.20 5.83 -15.05
C ARG A 42 26.78 6.66 -16.20
N GLY A 43 26.78 8.00 -16.11
CA GLY A 43 27.37 8.87 -17.11
C GLY A 43 28.88 8.66 -17.29
N ARG A 44 29.63 8.34 -16.20
CA ARG A 44 31.06 7.97 -16.29
C ARG A 44 31.30 6.63 -17.00
N GLU A 45 30.31 5.74 -16.94
CA GLU A 45 30.32 4.42 -17.58
C GLU A 45 29.73 4.46 -19.00
N GLY A 46 29.29 5.62 -19.48
CA GLY A 46 28.66 5.80 -20.81
C GLY A 46 27.26 5.18 -20.91
N LEU A 47 26.59 5.01 -19.79
CA LEU A 47 25.22 4.48 -19.73
C LEU A 47 24.19 5.61 -19.67
N ASP A 48 23.00 5.36 -20.21
CA ASP A 48 21.87 6.29 -20.15
C ASP A 48 21.44 6.56 -18.70
N ASP A 49 20.84 7.73 -18.46
CA ASP A 49 20.33 8.11 -17.15
C ASP A 49 19.23 7.16 -16.68
N LEU A 50 19.28 6.85 -15.39
CA LEU A 50 18.20 6.18 -14.69
C LEU A 50 17.04 7.16 -14.50
N VAL A 51 15.88 6.83 -15.07
CA VAL A 51 14.63 7.55 -14.89
C VAL A 51 13.72 6.69 -14.02
N ILE A 52 13.28 7.23 -12.87
CA ILE A 52 12.55 6.43 -11.85
C ILE A 52 11.24 5.88 -12.39
N ASP A 53 10.55 6.64 -13.23
CA ASP A 53 9.26 6.24 -13.83
C ASP A 53 9.41 5.12 -14.87
N HIS A 54 10.64 4.80 -15.29
CA HIS A 54 10.94 3.77 -16.30
C HIS A 54 11.59 2.53 -15.70
N ILE A 55 11.72 2.42 -14.37
CA ILE A 55 12.24 1.19 -13.76
C ILE A 55 11.23 0.06 -13.94
N PRO A 56 11.68 -1.17 -14.24
CA PRO A 56 10.79 -2.31 -14.35
C PRO A 56 10.15 -2.62 -12.99
N LEU A 57 8.85 -2.94 -13.02
CA LEU A 57 8.07 -3.28 -11.81
C LEU A 57 8.05 -4.78 -11.53
N ASP A 58 8.79 -5.57 -12.30
CA ASP A 58 8.88 -7.03 -12.27
C ASP A 58 10.29 -7.55 -11.95
N ASP A 59 11.13 -6.73 -11.28
CA ASP A 59 12.49 -7.12 -10.93
C ASP A 59 12.52 -8.28 -9.91
N GLY A 60 12.85 -9.47 -10.38
CA GLY A 60 12.88 -10.68 -9.58
C GLY A 60 13.73 -10.59 -8.31
N PRO A 61 14.99 -10.11 -8.37
CA PRO A 61 15.84 -9.94 -7.18
C PRO A 61 15.21 -9.06 -6.10
N SER A 62 14.47 -8.00 -6.48
CA SER A 62 13.74 -7.15 -5.54
C SER A 62 12.60 -7.91 -4.85
N PHE A 63 11.83 -8.71 -5.59
CA PHE A 63 10.80 -9.55 -4.99
C PHE A 63 11.37 -10.64 -4.09
N ASP A 64 12.51 -11.24 -4.45
CA ASP A 64 13.18 -12.23 -3.61
C ASP A 64 13.66 -11.62 -2.28
N LEU A 65 14.16 -10.39 -2.31
CA LEU A 65 14.52 -9.65 -1.10
C LEU A 65 13.28 -9.42 -0.21
N LEU A 66 12.16 -9.00 -0.80
CA LEU A 66 10.89 -8.83 -0.09
C LEU A 66 10.43 -10.15 0.53
N LYS A 67 10.38 -11.25 -0.24
CA LYS A 67 9.92 -12.56 0.22
C LYS A 67 10.72 -13.09 1.43
N ARG A 68 12.01 -12.78 1.50
CA ARG A 68 12.85 -13.11 2.68
C ARG A 68 12.58 -12.20 3.88
N GLY A 69 11.89 -11.06 3.67
CA GLY A 69 11.70 -10.04 4.70
C GLY A 69 12.97 -9.26 5.04
N ASP A 70 13.92 -9.20 4.10
CA ASP A 70 15.18 -8.45 4.24
C ASP A 70 14.97 -6.96 3.97
N THR A 71 13.94 -6.39 4.61
CA THR A 71 13.43 -5.04 4.34
C THR A 71 13.85 -4.00 5.37
N THR A 72 14.95 -4.24 6.08
CA THR A 72 15.54 -3.23 6.98
C THR A 72 15.93 -1.99 6.19
N ALA A 73 15.55 -0.81 6.70
CA ALA A 73 15.72 0.49 6.04
C ALA A 73 14.95 0.65 4.69
N VAL A 74 14.05 -0.26 4.35
CA VAL A 74 13.09 -0.05 3.25
C VAL A 74 11.86 0.67 3.79
N PHE A 75 11.59 1.87 3.30
CA PHE A 75 10.51 2.73 3.78
C PHE A 75 9.18 1.99 3.86
N GLN A 76 8.48 2.12 4.99
CA GLN A 76 7.20 1.47 5.33
C GLN A 76 7.22 -0.07 5.40
N LEU A 77 8.31 -0.75 5.02
CA LEU A 77 8.38 -2.21 5.00
C LEU A 77 9.31 -2.79 6.10
N GLU A 78 9.84 -1.95 6.99
CA GLU A 78 10.92 -2.32 7.92
C GLU A 78 10.45 -2.80 9.30
N SER A 79 9.18 -2.56 9.68
CA SER A 79 8.68 -2.98 10.99
C SER A 79 8.58 -4.51 11.09
N GLN A 80 8.73 -5.06 12.29
CA GLN A 80 8.68 -6.51 12.51
C GLN A 80 7.36 -7.12 11.99
N GLY A 81 6.22 -6.52 12.32
CA GLY A 81 4.93 -7.01 11.86
C GLY A 81 4.76 -6.93 10.34
N MET A 82 5.29 -5.89 9.70
CA MET A 82 5.30 -5.81 8.24
C MET A 82 6.17 -6.89 7.62
N LYS A 83 7.35 -7.16 8.16
CA LYS A 83 8.21 -8.27 7.70
C LYS A 83 7.53 -9.62 7.81
N GLU A 84 6.78 -9.85 8.87
CA GLU A 84 6.00 -11.09 9.05
C GLU A 84 4.87 -11.19 8.02
N LEU A 85 4.17 -10.09 7.77
CA LEU A 85 3.13 -10.04 6.73
C LEU A 85 3.71 -10.27 5.34
N ILE A 86 4.83 -9.63 5.00
CA ILE A 86 5.53 -9.85 3.72
C ILE A 86 5.88 -11.32 3.51
N LYS A 87 6.43 -11.98 4.55
CA LYS A 87 6.77 -13.41 4.51
C LYS A 87 5.54 -14.31 4.34
N LYS A 88 4.39 -13.93 4.88
CA LYS A 88 3.14 -14.66 4.70
C LYS A 88 2.57 -14.44 3.29
N LEU A 89 2.61 -13.21 2.80
CA LEU A 89 2.04 -12.82 1.51
C LEU A 89 2.87 -13.33 0.33
N GLN A 90 4.22 -13.36 0.44
CA GLN A 90 5.12 -13.74 -0.64
C GLN A 90 4.83 -12.95 -1.93
N PRO A 91 5.05 -11.63 -1.96
CA PRO A 91 4.68 -10.79 -3.09
C PRO A 91 5.40 -11.21 -4.37
N ASP A 92 4.66 -11.32 -5.48
CA ASP A 92 5.16 -11.72 -6.79
C ASP A 92 5.01 -10.62 -7.84
N VAL A 93 4.09 -9.68 -7.61
CA VAL A 93 3.76 -8.58 -8.51
C VAL A 93 3.70 -7.26 -7.73
N PHE A 94 3.80 -6.14 -8.44
CA PHE A 94 3.82 -4.82 -7.82
C PHE A 94 2.53 -4.51 -7.04
N GLU A 95 1.40 -5.00 -7.52
CA GLU A 95 0.09 -4.87 -6.87
C GLU A 95 0.07 -5.50 -5.48
N ASP A 96 0.83 -6.56 -5.25
CA ASP A 96 0.97 -7.17 -3.91
C ASP A 96 1.67 -6.22 -2.92
N ILE A 97 2.62 -5.41 -3.40
CA ILE A 97 3.30 -4.40 -2.56
C ILE A 97 2.33 -3.28 -2.18
N ILE A 98 1.50 -2.84 -3.14
CA ILE A 98 0.44 -1.87 -2.88
C ILE A 98 -0.54 -2.43 -1.85
N ALA A 99 -0.97 -3.69 -2.02
CA ALA A 99 -1.86 -4.37 -1.09
C ALA A 99 -1.25 -4.52 0.31
N LEU A 100 0.04 -4.84 0.43
CA LEU A 100 0.75 -4.91 1.72
C LEU A 100 0.60 -3.63 2.53
N VAL A 101 0.84 -2.48 1.92
CA VAL A 101 0.75 -1.18 2.58
C VAL A 101 -0.70 -0.85 2.99
N ALA A 102 -1.67 -1.29 2.21
CA ALA A 102 -3.09 -1.12 2.52
C ALA A 102 -3.57 -2.07 3.63
N LEU A 103 -3.11 -3.33 3.62
CA LEU A 103 -3.48 -4.37 4.58
C LEU A 103 -2.85 -4.15 5.96
N TYR A 104 -1.65 -3.57 6.04
CA TYR A 104 -0.96 -3.36 7.31
C TYR A 104 -1.48 -2.13 8.05
N ARG A 105 -2.74 -2.19 8.45
CA ARG A 105 -3.45 -1.17 9.23
C ARG A 105 -4.31 -1.85 10.30
N PRO A 106 -4.63 -1.17 11.43
CA PRO A 106 -5.42 -1.77 12.52
C PRO A 106 -6.72 -2.45 12.04
N GLY A 107 -7.53 -1.77 11.23
CA GLY A 107 -8.79 -2.32 10.74
C GLY A 107 -8.64 -3.64 9.99
N PRO A 108 -7.87 -3.72 8.90
CA PRO A 108 -7.64 -4.97 8.17
C PRO A 108 -6.97 -6.06 9.02
N LEU A 109 -6.05 -5.71 9.93
CA LEU A 109 -5.38 -6.67 10.82
C LEU A 109 -6.35 -7.32 11.82
N GLU A 110 -7.30 -6.56 12.34
CA GLU A 110 -8.26 -7.02 13.36
C GLU A 110 -9.48 -7.74 12.77
N SER A 111 -9.82 -7.46 11.51
CA SER A 111 -11.03 -7.99 10.84
C SER A 111 -10.86 -9.36 10.18
N GLY A 112 -9.66 -9.96 10.18
CA GLY A 112 -9.36 -11.19 9.45
C GLY A 112 -9.16 -11.00 7.93
N MET A 113 -9.30 -9.79 7.43
CA MET A 113 -9.15 -9.42 6.01
C MET A 113 -7.77 -9.79 5.45
N VAL A 114 -6.73 -9.65 6.27
CA VAL A 114 -5.35 -10.01 5.92
C VAL A 114 -5.23 -11.51 5.65
N ASP A 115 -5.80 -12.35 6.50
CA ASP A 115 -5.73 -13.80 6.34
C ASP A 115 -6.52 -14.25 5.11
N ASN A 116 -7.71 -13.67 4.87
CA ASN A 116 -8.49 -13.94 3.65
C ASN A 116 -7.70 -13.57 2.40
N PHE A 117 -7.09 -12.38 2.36
CA PHE A 117 -6.28 -11.95 1.22
C PHE A 117 -5.12 -12.92 0.95
N VAL A 118 -4.34 -13.24 1.99
CA VAL A 118 -3.19 -14.15 1.87
C VAL A 118 -3.63 -15.55 1.45
N ASN A 119 -4.69 -16.09 2.05
CA ASN A 119 -5.17 -17.44 1.75
C ASN A 119 -5.73 -17.54 0.32
N ARG A 120 -6.48 -16.53 -0.12
CA ARG A 120 -7.04 -16.48 -1.48
C ARG A 120 -5.96 -16.30 -2.53
N LYS A 121 -4.96 -15.44 -2.28
CA LYS A 121 -3.78 -15.30 -3.14
C LYS A 121 -3.08 -16.66 -3.37
N HIS A 122 -2.92 -17.44 -2.31
CA HIS A 122 -2.23 -18.73 -2.37
C HIS A 122 -3.15 -19.92 -2.72
N GLY A 123 -4.41 -19.67 -3.06
CA GLY A 123 -5.38 -20.73 -3.40
C GLY A 123 -5.75 -21.65 -2.24
N ARG A 124 -5.52 -21.23 -0.99
CA ARG A 124 -5.89 -21.97 0.22
C ARG A 124 -7.35 -21.75 0.62
N GLU A 125 -7.94 -20.70 0.11
CA GLU A 125 -9.34 -20.32 0.28
C GLU A 125 -9.94 -19.99 -1.09
N PRO A 126 -11.18 -20.40 -1.40
CA PRO A 126 -11.83 -20.03 -2.66
C PRO A 126 -12.08 -18.53 -2.75
N LEU A 127 -11.97 -17.97 -3.94
CA LEU A 127 -12.32 -16.57 -4.18
C LEU A 127 -13.81 -16.35 -3.89
N ALA A 128 -14.12 -15.27 -3.23
CA ALA A 128 -15.48 -14.79 -2.98
C ALA A 128 -15.52 -13.26 -3.18
N TYR A 129 -16.65 -12.74 -3.59
CA TYR A 129 -16.80 -11.33 -3.97
C TYR A 129 -17.97 -10.67 -3.22
N PRO A 130 -17.76 -10.16 -1.98
CA PRO A 130 -16.56 -10.25 -1.15
C PRO A 130 -16.54 -11.46 -0.21
N ASP A 131 -17.68 -12.04 0.12
CA ASP A 131 -17.87 -13.08 1.11
C ASP A 131 -18.63 -14.28 0.51
N PRO A 132 -18.32 -15.54 0.88
CA PRO A 132 -19.02 -16.72 0.34
C PRO A 132 -20.54 -16.70 0.50
N GLN A 133 -21.05 -16.05 1.54
CA GLN A 133 -22.49 -15.95 1.80
C GLN A 133 -23.17 -14.79 1.05
N TYR A 134 -22.45 -13.71 0.81
CA TYR A 134 -22.97 -12.46 0.22
C TYR A 134 -22.20 -12.09 -1.05
N GLN A 135 -22.27 -12.97 -2.06
CA GLN A 135 -21.59 -12.77 -3.35
C GLN A 135 -22.51 -12.07 -4.35
N HIS A 136 -21.88 -11.25 -5.22
CA HIS A 136 -22.55 -10.66 -6.35
C HIS A 136 -21.59 -10.64 -7.56
N GLU A 137 -22.06 -11.15 -8.70
CA GLU A 137 -21.24 -11.27 -9.91
C GLU A 137 -20.65 -9.94 -10.42
N TRP A 138 -21.37 -8.83 -10.22
CA TRP A 138 -20.90 -7.50 -10.61
C TRP A 138 -19.69 -7.02 -9.80
N LEU A 139 -19.40 -7.64 -8.67
CA LEU A 139 -18.26 -7.31 -7.83
C LEU A 139 -16.97 -8.00 -8.28
N GLU A 140 -17.06 -9.06 -9.10
CA GLU A 140 -15.85 -9.75 -9.58
C GLU A 140 -14.87 -8.83 -10.29
N PRO A 141 -15.27 -8.00 -11.29
CA PRO A 141 -14.34 -7.10 -11.98
C PRO A 141 -13.64 -6.10 -11.03
N ILE A 142 -14.36 -5.65 -9.99
CA ILE A 142 -13.87 -4.66 -9.03
C ILE A 142 -12.91 -5.29 -8.02
N LEU A 143 -13.24 -6.49 -7.53
CA LEU A 143 -12.55 -7.12 -6.41
C LEU A 143 -11.55 -8.20 -6.81
N LYS A 144 -11.56 -8.65 -8.06
CA LYS A 144 -10.61 -9.67 -8.55
C LYS A 144 -9.15 -9.28 -8.35
N PRO A 145 -8.71 -8.02 -8.59
CA PRO A 145 -7.33 -7.59 -8.35
C PRO A 145 -6.90 -7.65 -6.89
N SER A 146 -7.84 -7.65 -5.95
CA SER A 146 -7.61 -7.76 -4.50
C SER A 146 -8.10 -9.08 -3.91
N TYR A 147 -8.17 -10.13 -4.72
CA TYR A 147 -8.60 -11.47 -4.33
C TYR A 147 -9.96 -11.50 -3.62
N GLY A 148 -10.90 -10.66 -4.06
CA GLY A 148 -12.25 -10.55 -3.50
C GLY A 148 -12.34 -9.72 -2.22
N VAL A 149 -11.25 -9.13 -1.75
CA VAL A 149 -11.25 -8.29 -0.54
C VAL A 149 -11.52 -6.84 -0.90
N ILE A 150 -12.43 -6.18 -0.19
CA ILE A 150 -12.66 -4.73 -0.31
C ILE A 150 -11.52 -4.03 0.44
N LEU A 151 -10.49 -3.61 -0.27
CA LEU A 151 -9.25 -3.13 0.30
C LEU A 151 -9.04 -1.62 0.09
N TYR A 152 -9.45 -1.09 -1.06
CA TYR A 152 -9.19 0.28 -1.47
C TYR A 152 -10.45 1.14 -1.44
N GLN A 153 -10.28 2.43 -1.15
CA GLN A 153 -11.39 3.39 -1.16
C GLN A 153 -12.08 3.45 -2.53
N GLU A 154 -11.32 3.37 -3.61
CA GLU A 154 -11.82 3.35 -4.98
C GLU A 154 -12.76 2.17 -5.23
N GLN A 155 -12.47 1.01 -4.65
CA GLN A 155 -13.36 -0.16 -4.75
C GLN A 155 -14.71 0.09 -4.06
N VAL A 156 -14.70 0.75 -2.89
CA VAL A 156 -15.95 1.12 -2.19
C VAL A 156 -16.80 2.05 -3.05
N MET A 157 -16.16 3.04 -3.69
CA MET A 157 -16.84 3.97 -4.58
C MET A 157 -17.41 3.26 -5.82
N GLN A 158 -16.62 2.39 -6.46
CA GLN A 158 -17.05 1.61 -7.61
C GLN A 158 -18.21 0.65 -7.27
N ILE A 159 -18.14 -0.01 -6.11
CA ILE A 159 -19.24 -0.86 -5.62
C ILE A 159 -20.51 -0.05 -5.43
N ALA A 160 -20.42 1.13 -4.84
CA ALA A 160 -21.59 2.00 -4.66
C ALA A 160 -22.18 2.44 -6.01
N GLN A 161 -21.35 2.72 -7.00
CA GLN A 161 -21.79 3.05 -8.35
C GLN A 161 -22.46 1.86 -9.04
N GLU A 162 -21.81 0.70 -9.05
CA GLU A 162 -22.29 -0.49 -9.76
C GLU A 162 -23.54 -1.11 -9.12
N LEU A 163 -23.57 -1.24 -7.80
CA LEU A 163 -24.70 -1.88 -7.12
C LEU A 163 -25.83 -0.93 -6.77
N ALA A 164 -25.54 0.33 -6.45
CA ALA A 164 -26.55 1.27 -5.96
C ALA A 164 -26.81 2.46 -6.92
N GLY A 165 -26.12 2.53 -8.06
CA GLY A 165 -26.32 3.57 -9.06
C GLY A 165 -25.90 4.97 -8.62
N TYR A 166 -24.96 5.07 -7.70
CA TYR A 166 -24.37 6.36 -7.33
C TYR A 166 -23.60 6.97 -8.51
N THR A 167 -23.59 8.29 -8.61
CA THR A 167 -22.88 9.05 -9.66
C THR A 167 -21.67 9.78 -9.10
#